data_37d998bae97a614609fb9f105b546c23
#
_entry.id   37d998bae97a614609fb9f105b546c23
#
_cell.length_a   1.000
_cell.length_b   1.000
_cell.length_c   1.000
_cell.angle_alpha   90.00
_cell.angle_beta   90.00
_cell.angle_gamma   90.00
#
_symmetry.space_group_name_H-M   'P 1'
#
loop_
_entity.id
_entity.type
_entity.pdbx_description
1 polymer ?
#
loop_
_entity_poly.entity_id
_entity_poly.type
_entity_poly.pdbx_seq_one_letter_code
_entity_poly.pdbx_strand_id
1 'polypeptide(L)'
;MQLFDITAFPIMFVLLFTYLFGGALAGSPREYLQGLLPGILVMTVTMITMYAGMGLNTDISKGIFDRFRSLPIWRPAVLVGMLLADTVRYTLASLVVIVLGVVLGFRPDGGPLGVVLAVALLLVFAFSLSWVWTAIGLRMQTPKSVMQMSMTVLFPLTFASNVFVDPSTMPGWVQAFVDINPITHLTTAARGLMHGNADAGAIGSVLAWSAGLVAVFAPLTMRLYRNER
;
A
#
# COMPACT_ATOMS: atom_id res chain seq x y z
N MET A 1 -5.98 2.64 -19.00
CA MET A 1 -6.64 3.23 -17.84
C MET A 1 -5.85 3.01 -16.55
N GLN A 2 -5.50 1.79 -16.17
CA GLN A 2 -4.79 1.52 -14.90
C GLN A 2 -3.44 2.25 -14.72
N LEU A 3 -2.64 2.43 -15.77
CA LEU A 3 -1.36 3.15 -15.69
C LEU A 3 -1.54 4.65 -15.40
N PHE A 4 -2.60 5.25 -15.92
CA PHE A 4 -2.93 6.65 -15.65
C PHE A 4 -3.33 6.85 -14.19
N ASP A 5 -4.15 5.96 -13.65
CA ASP A 5 -4.58 6.04 -12.24
C ASP A 5 -3.41 5.85 -11.27
N ILE A 6 -2.47 4.95 -11.61
CA ILE A 6 -1.26 4.67 -10.81
C ILE A 6 -0.29 5.88 -10.79
N THR A 7 -0.30 6.73 -11.82
CA THR A 7 0.62 7.86 -11.93
C THR A 7 -0.04 9.20 -11.64
N ALA A 8 -1.22 9.47 -12.21
CA ALA A 8 -1.86 10.79 -12.11
C ALA A 8 -2.35 11.09 -10.69
N PHE A 9 -2.92 10.10 -10.00
CA PHE A 9 -3.45 10.29 -8.66
C PHE A 9 -2.36 10.66 -7.63
N PRO A 10 -1.23 9.91 -7.52
CA PRO A 10 -0.14 10.29 -6.63
C PRO A 10 0.48 11.64 -6.97
N ILE A 11 0.67 11.94 -8.27
CA ILE A 11 1.22 13.22 -8.71
C ILE A 11 0.31 14.36 -8.25
N MET A 12 -0.99 14.22 -8.48
CA MET A 12 -1.97 15.22 -8.06
C MET A 12 -1.94 15.41 -6.53
N PHE A 13 -1.88 14.32 -5.75
CA PHE A 13 -1.83 14.38 -4.29
C PHE A 13 -0.56 15.05 -3.79
N VAL A 14 0.62 14.66 -4.31
CA VAL A 14 1.90 15.30 -3.92
C VAL A 14 1.84 16.80 -4.20
N LEU A 15 1.43 17.20 -5.41
CA LEU A 15 1.37 18.61 -5.78
C LEU A 15 0.35 19.38 -4.94
N LEU A 16 -0.87 18.85 -4.83
CA LEU A 16 -1.95 19.50 -4.10
C LEU A 16 -1.58 19.70 -2.63
N PHE A 17 -1.16 18.66 -1.95
CA PHE A 17 -0.82 18.76 -0.53
C PHE A 17 0.42 19.62 -0.30
N THR A 18 1.47 19.47 -1.11
CA THR A 18 2.70 20.26 -0.97
C THR A 18 2.45 21.77 -1.15
N TYR A 19 1.72 22.15 -2.18
CA TYR A 19 1.53 23.58 -2.49
C TYR A 19 0.35 24.22 -1.76
N LEU A 20 -0.72 23.44 -1.47
CA LEU A 20 -1.89 23.97 -0.79
C LEU A 20 -1.68 24.08 0.72
N PHE A 21 -1.06 23.08 1.31
CA PHE A 21 -0.90 22.97 2.77
C PHE A 21 0.53 23.26 3.27
N GLY A 22 1.54 23.18 2.40
CA GLY A 22 2.94 23.30 2.81
C GLY A 22 3.28 24.62 3.48
N GLY A 23 2.73 25.74 2.99
CA GLY A 23 2.94 27.04 3.61
C GLY A 23 2.24 27.20 4.96
N ALA A 24 1.06 26.59 5.11
CA ALA A 24 0.25 26.70 6.33
C ALA A 24 0.71 25.78 7.46
N LEU A 25 1.23 24.58 7.13
CA LEU A 25 1.56 23.55 8.11
C LEU A 25 3.04 23.50 8.50
N ALA A 26 3.95 23.88 7.59
CA ALA A 26 5.40 23.78 7.84
C ALA A 26 6.19 25.05 7.44
N GLY A 27 5.52 26.16 7.23
CA GLY A 27 6.18 27.42 6.86
C GLY A 27 6.69 27.47 5.41
N SER A 28 6.97 26.34 4.79
CA SER A 28 7.35 26.26 3.38
C SER A 28 6.90 24.96 2.71
N PRO A 29 6.54 24.98 1.40
CA PRO A 29 6.21 23.78 0.65
C PRO A 29 7.32 22.72 0.65
N ARG A 30 8.57 23.17 0.63
CA ARG A 30 9.73 22.29 0.58
C ARG A 30 9.96 21.56 1.90
N GLU A 31 9.76 22.23 3.01
CA GLU A 31 9.89 21.62 4.34
C GLU A 31 8.78 20.62 4.62
N TYR A 32 7.56 20.96 4.25
CA TYR A 32 6.42 20.07 4.34
C TYR A 32 6.59 18.80 3.49
N LEU A 33 7.16 18.93 2.29
CA LEU A 33 7.43 17.80 1.39
C LEU A 33 8.32 16.73 2.03
N GLN A 34 9.30 17.13 2.87
CA GLN A 34 10.20 16.16 3.51
C GLN A 34 9.42 15.18 4.40
N GLY A 35 8.49 15.68 5.20
CA GLY A 35 7.66 14.85 6.07
C GLY A 35 6.50 14.13 5.35
N LEU A 36 5.96 14.77 4.31
CA LEU A 36 4.77 14.32 3.59
C LEU A 36 5.06 13.18 2.60
N LEU A 37 6.18 13.26 1.86
CA LEU A 37 6.46 12.34 0.75
C LEU A 37 6.47 10.86 1.16
N PRO A 38 7.12 10.45 2.28
CA PRO A 38 7.06 9.07 2.74
C PRO A 38 5.61 8.62 3.03
N GLY A 39 4.79 9.51 3.59
CA GLY A 39 3.38 9.23 3.85
C GLY A 39 2.56 9.04 2.57
N ILE A 40 2.71 9.93 1.59
CA ILE A 40 2.02 9.78 0.29
C ILE A 40 2.49 8.52 -0.44
N LEU A 41 3.76 8.17 -0.35
CA LEU A 41 4.28 6.92 -0.91
C LEU A 41 3.57 5.70 -0.32
N VAL A 42 3.47 5.64 1.01
CA VAL A 42 2.76 4.57 1.72
C VAL A 42 1.29 4.54 1.33
N MET A 43 0.60 5.68 1.35
CA MET A 43 -0.80 5.80 0.95
C MET A 43 -1.01 5.30 -0.48
N THR A 44 -0.20 5.77 -1.42
CA THR A 44 -0.33 5.42 -2.84
C THR A 44 -0.24 3.91 -3.05
N VAL A 45 0.82 3.29 -2.53
CA VAL A 45 1.02 1.84 -2.72
C VAL A 45 -0.05 1.04 -2.00
N THR A 46 -0.42 1.44 -0.78
CA THR A 46 -1.50 0.79 -0.02
C THR A 46 -2.83 0.83 -0.78
N MET A 47 -3.20 1.98 -1.36
CA MET A 47 -4.43 2.10 -2.15
C MET A 47 -4.39 1.24 -3.42
N ILE A 48 -3.25 1.14 -4.08
CA ILE A 48 -3.10 0.32 -5.30
C ILE A 48 -3.26 -1.17 -5.00
N THR A 49 -2.99 -1.64 -3.78
CA THR A 49 -3.12 -3.07 -3.43
C THR A 49 -4.53 -3.64 -3.65
N MET A 50 -5.57 -2.81 -3.57
CA MET A 50 -6.96 -3.26 -3.83
C MET A 50 -7.16 -3.83 -5.24
N TYR A 51 -6.34 -3.40 -6.22
CA TYR A 51 -6.44 -3.90 -7.58
C TYR A 51 -6.04 -5.37 -7.70
N ALA A 52 -5.31 -5.94 -6.75
CA ALA A 52 -5.02 -7.38 -6.71
C ALA A 52 -6.31 -8.20 -6.61
N GLY A 53 -7.19 -7.85 -5.68
CA GLY A 53 -8.49 -8.53 -5.52
C GLY A 53 -9.44 -8.27 -6.68
N MET A 54 -9.49 -7.02 -7.17
CA MET A 54 -10.34 -6.64 -8.31
C MET A 54 -9.89 -7.35 -9.60
N GLY A 55 -8.57 -7.43 -9.84
CA GLY A 55 -8.00 -8.13 -10.98
C GLY A 55 -8.35 -9.62 -10.97
N LEU A 56 -8.14 -10.28 -9.83
CA LEU A 56 -8.51 -11.68 -9.65
C LEU A 56 -10.00 -11.92 -9.94
N ASN A 57 -10.89 -11.13 -9.35
CA ASN A 57 -12.34 -11.26 -9.58
C ASN A 57 -12.71 -11.03 -11.05
N THR A 58 -12.04 -10.09 -11.74
CA THR A 58 -12.22 -9.84 -13.17
C THR A 58 -11.79 -11.04 -14.00
N ASP A 59 -10.67 -11.67 -13.67
CA ASP A 59 -10.15 -12.82 -14.40
C ASP A 59 -11.03 -14.06 -14.19
N ILE A 60 -11.59 -14.23 -12.98
CA ILE A 60 -12.59 -15.27 -12.70
C ILE A 60 -13.84 -15.02 -13.55
N SER A 61 -14.38 -13.81 -13.55
CA SER A 61 -15.60 -13.47 -14.30
C SER A 61 -15.45 -13.62 -15.81
N LYS A 62 -14.24 -13.56 -16.34
CA LYS A 62 -13.90 -13.79 -17.75
C LYS A 62 -13.60 -15.26 -18.09
N GLY A 63 -13.68 -16.17 -17.12
CA GLY A 63 -13.38 -17.59 -17.32
C GLY A 63 -11.90 -17.90 -17.58
N ILE A 64 -10.98 -16.95 -17.29
CA ILE A 64 -9.54 -17.15 -17.50
C ILE A 64 -9.03 -18.27 -16.58
N PHE A 65 -9.57 -18.38 -15.38
CA PHE A 65 -9.22 -19.42 -14.42
C PHE A 65 -9.59 -20.84 -14.88
N ASP A 66 -10.67 -21.01 -15.65
CA ASP A 66 -11.08 -22.32 -16.18
C ASP A 66 -10.06 -22.86 -17.18
N ARG A 67 -9.41 -21.95 -17.94
CA ARG A 67 -8.31 -22.33 -18.84
C ARG A 67 -7.07 -22.76 -18.07
N PHE A 68 -6.74 -22.08 -16.97
CA PHE A 68 -5.59 -22.50 -16.13
C PHE A 68 -5.84 -23.84 -15.41
N ARG A 69 -7.09 -24.16 -15.08
CA ARG A 69 -7.46 -25.45 -14.47
C ARG A 69 -7.22 -26.65 -15.38
N SER A 70 -7.28 -26.47 -16.71
CA SER A 70 -6.99 -27.53 -17.68
C SER A 70 -5.50 -27.80 -17.88
N LEU A 71 -4.62 -26.93 -17.35
CA LEU A 71 -3.18 -27.07 -17.46
C LEU A 71 -2.60 -27.87 -16.26
N PRO A 72 -1.59 -28.71 -16.47
CA PRO A 72 -0.92 -29.46 -15.40
C PRO A 72 0.05 -28.56 -14.64
N ILE A 73 -0.44 -27.46 -14.02
CA ILE A 73 0.34 -26.50 -13.25
C ILE A 73 -0.03 -26.57 -11.77
N TRP A 74 0.91 -26.22 -10.92
CA TRP A 74 0.66 -26.08 -9.50
C TRP A 74 -0.33 -24.92 -9.25
N ARG A 75 -1.54 -25.26 -8.79
CA ARG A 75 -2.65 -24.30 -8.66
C ARG A 75 -2.33 -22.99 -7.93
N PRO A 76 -1.59 -23.02 -6.80
CA PRO A 76 -1.18 -21.78 -6.14
C PRO A 76 -0.24 -20.89 -6.96
N ALA A 77 0.46 -21.43 -7.96
CA ALA A 77 1.38 -20.66 -8.79
C ALA A 77 0.70 -19.51 -9.52
N VAL A 78 -0.56 -19.68 -9.93
CA VAL A 78 -1.34 -18.64 -10.60
C VAL A 78 -1.55 -17.45 -9.67
N LEU A 79 -2.00 -17.69 -8.43
CA LEU A 79 -2.23 -16.63 -7.45
C LEU A 79 -0.93 -15.94 -7.06
N VAL A 80 0.12 -16.71 -6.76
CA VAL A 80 1.43 -16.14 -6.41
C VAL A 80 2.00 -15.34 -7.58
N GLY A 81 1.88 -15.83 -8.82
CA GLY A 81 2.32 -15.13 -10.02
C GLY A 81 1.61 -13.78 -10.22
N MET A 82 0.30 -13.73 -9.98
CA MET A 82 -0.48 -12.48 -10.03
C MET A 82 0.01 -11.49 -8.96
N LEU A 83 0.20 -11.92 -7.73
CA LEU A 83 0.68 -11.06 -6.64
C LEU A 83 2.11 -10.55 -6.89
N LEU A 84 2.97 -11.38 -7.48
CA LEU A 84 4.31 -10.94 -7.91
C LEU A 84 4.25 -9.90 -9.03
N ALA A 85 3.35 -10.07 -10.00
CA ALA A 85 3.11 -9.08 -11.04
C ALA A 85 2.60 -7.75 -10.46
N ASP A 86 1.73 -7.81 -9.45
CA ASP A 86 1.27 -6.63 -8.73
C ASP A 86 2.41 -5.94 -7.96
N THR A 87 3.37 -6.70 -7.42
CA THR A 87 4.56 -6.13 -6.77
C THR A 87 5.39 -5.27 -7.75
N VAL A 88 5.46 -5.65 -9.02
CA VAL A 88 6.10 -4.80 -10.06
C VAL A 88 5.34 -3.49 -10.23
N ARG A 89 3.99 -3.51 -10.20
CA ARG A 89 3.17 -2.28 -10.25
C ARG A 89 3.41 -1.39 -9.04
N TYR A 90 3.52 -1.96 -7.84
CA TYR A 90 3.83 -1.21 -6.61
C TYR A 90 5.20 -0.57 -6.68
N THR A 91 6.18 -1.28 -7.23
CA THR A 91 7.54 -0.75 -7.45
C THR A 91 7.53 0.43 -8.42
N LEU A 92 6.79 0.33 -9.54
CA LEU A 92 6.66 1.42 -10.51
C LEU A 92 5.96 2.64 -9.89
N ALA A 93 4.87 2.43 -9.14
CA ALA A 93 4.18 3.51 -8.43
C ALA A 93 5.10 4.20 -7.42
N SER A 94 5.87 3.43 -6.65
CA SER A 94 6.87 3.95 -5.71
C SER A 94 7.93 4.79 -6.41
N LEU A 95 8.43 4.30 -7.54
CA LEU A 95 9.43 5.02 -8.34
C LEU A 95 8.88 6.38 -8.83
N VAL A 96 7.66 6.40 -9.34
CA VAL A 96 7.01 7.65 -9.80
C VAL A 96 6.92 8.68 -8.67
N VAL A 97 6.47 8.27 -7.49
CA VAL A 97 6.35 9.17 -6.32
C VAL A 97 7.72 9.67 -5.87
N ILE A 98 8.73 8.80 -5.81
CA ILE A 98 10.08 9.17 -5.37
C ILE A 98 10.74 10.12 -6.39
N VAL A 99 10.66 9.81 -7.69
CA VAL A 99 11.22 10.67 -8.75
C VAL A 99 10.56 12.05 -8.71
N LEU A 100 9.23 12.11 -8.60
CA LEU A 100 8.51 13.36 -8.45
C LEU A 100 8.98 14.13 -7.20
N GLY A 101 9.09 13.46 -6.07
CA GLY A 101 9.57 14.06 -4.83
C GLY A 101 10.96 14.65 -4.97
N VAL A 102 11.90 13.91 -5.57
CA VAL A 102 13.29 14.39 -5.81
C VAL A 102 13.30 15.60 -6.72
N VAL A 103 12.47 15.64 -7.78
CA VAL A 103 12.32 16.78 -8.69
C VAL A 103 11.77 18.01 -7.94
N LEU A 104 10.82 17.81 -7.03
CA LEU A 104 10.23 18.88 -6.20
C LEU A 104 11.14 19.32 -5.03
N GLY A 105 12.28 18.67 -4.84
CA GLY A 105 13.27 19.05 -3.83
C GLY A 105 13.29 18.19 -2.56
N PHE A 106 12.69 17.00 -2.59
CA PHE A 106 12.87 16.01 -1.53
C PHE A 106 14.33 15.57 -1.44
N ARG A 107 14.86 15.58 -0.22
CA ARG A 107 16.27 15.19 0.06
C ARG A 107 16.28 14.24 1.25
N PRO A 108 16.35 12.93 1.02
CA PRO A 108 16.38 11.95 2.08
C PRO A 108 17.77 11.96 2.78
N ASP A 109 17.81 12.29 4.07
CA ASP A 109 19.05 12.27 4.87
C ASP A 109 19.60 10.85 5.04
N GLY A 110 18.74 9.83 5.00
CA GLY A 110 19.12 8.41 4.97
C GLY A 110 19.75 7.94 3.67
N GLY A 111 19.89 8.85 2.68
CA GLY A 111 20.50 8.57 1.38
C GLY A 111 19.72 7.56 0.53
N PRO A 112 20.30 7.11 -0.59
CA PRO A 112 19.65 6.13 -1.49
C PRO A 112 19.34 4.79 -0.81
N LEU A 113 20.19 4.35 0.12
CA LEU A 113 19.97 3.11 0.85
C LEU A 113 18.72 3.17 1.74
N GLY A 114 18.52 4.27 2.45
CA GLY A 114 17.32 4.49 3.27
C GLY A 114 16.05 4.46 2.43
N VAL A 115 16.07 5.06 1.24
CA VAL A 115 14.94 5.01 0.29
C VAL A 115 14.67 3.59 -0.19
N VAL A 116 15.71 2.84 -0.59
CA VAL A 116 15.56 1.45 -1.05
C VAL A 116 15.00 0.56 0.06
N LEU A 117 15.48 0.69 1.30
CA LEU A 117 14.98 -0.08 2.44
C LEU A 117 13.52 0.28 2.77
N ALA A 118 13.15 1.55 2.70
CA ALA A 118 11.77 2.00 2.91
C ALA A 118 10.83 1.40 1.84
N VAL A 119 11.24 1.43 0.57
CA VAL A 119 10.47 0.82 -0.54
C VAL A 119 10.39 -0.69 -0.36
N ALA A 120 11.49 -1.37 -0.02
CA ALA A 120 11.47 -2.81 0.21
C ALA A 120 10.50 -3.21 1.33
N LEU A 121 10.50 -2.48 2.45
CA LEU A 121 9.56 -2.70 3.56
C LEU A 121 8.11 -2.48 3.11
N LEU A 122 7.87 -1.41 2.36
CA LEU A 122 6.57 -1.09 1.79
C LEU A 122 6.06 -2.19 0.85
N LEU A 123 6.94 -2.74 -0.01
CA LEU A 123 6.59 -3.84 -0.92
C LEU A 123 6.25 -5.13 -0.17
N VAL A 124 6.97 -5.44 0.90
CA VAL A 124 6.66 -6.59 1.79
C VAL A 124 5.27 -6.43 2.40
N PHE A 125 4.96 -5.25 2.92
CA PHE A 125 3.63 -4.98 3.48
C PHE A 125 2.54 -5.00 2.41
N ALA A 126 2.75 -4.37 1.26
CA ALA A 126 1.81 -4.33 0.15
C ALA A 126 1.50 -5.73 -0.39
N PHE A 127 2.53 -6.57 -0.56
CA PHE A 127 2.36 -7.97 -0.93
C PHE A 127 1.51 -8.72 0.11
N SER A 128 1.76 -8.50 1.40
CA SER A 128 1.00 -9.13 2.48
C SER A 128 -0.46 -8.68 2.51
N LEU A 129 -0.70 -7.38 2.31
CA LEU A 129 -2.03 -6.80 2.25
C LEU A 129 -2.81 -7.28 1.03
N SER A 130 -2.14 -7.55 -0.08
CA SER A 130 -2.77 -8.06 -1.31
C SER A 130 -3.45 -9.41 -1.12
N TRP A 131 -2.99 -10.24 -0.19
CA TRP A 131 -3.68 -11.50 0.16
C TRP A 131 -5.07 -11.26 0.75
N VAL A 132 -5.25 -10.16 1.50
CA VAL A 132 -6.57 -9.79 2.04
C VAL A 132 -7.54 -9.48 0.90
N TRP A 133 -7.11 -8.66 -0.06
CA TRP A 133 -7.94 -8.28 -1.20
C TRP A 133 -8.21 -9.45 -2.14
N THR A 134 -7.24 -10.34 -2.29
CA THR A 134 -7.40 -11.58 -3.07
C THR A 134 -8.45 -12.49 -2.43
N ALA A 135 -8.47 -12.63 -1.10
CA ALA A 135 -9.51 -13.37 -0.38
C ALA A 135 -10.90 -12.74 -0.56
N ILE A 136 -10.98 -11.41 -0.50
CA ILE A 136 -12.22 -10.66 -0.76
C ILE A 136 -12.64 -10.83 -2.21
N GLY A 137 -11.70 -10.76 -3.15
CA GLY A 137 -11.93 -10.94 -4.59
C GLY A 137 -12.56 -12.29 -4.93
N LEU A 138 -12.18 -13.36 -4.22
CA LEU A 138 -12.80 -14.68 -4.39
C LEU A 138 -14.23 -14.77 -3.84
N ARG A 139 -14.59 -13.93 -2.87
CA ARG A 139 -15.93 -13.98 -2.23
C ARG A 139 -16.94 -13.04 -2.86
N MET A 140 -16.51 -11.98 -3.51
CA MET A 140 -17.39 -10.97 -4.09
C MET A 140 -17.86 -11.37 -5.49
N GLN A 141 -19.10 -11.01 -5.83
CA GLN A 141 -19.71 -11.37 -7.12
C GLN A 141 -19.22 -10.49 -8.27
N THR A 142 -18.78 -9.26 -8.01
CA THR A 142 -18.37 -8.31 -9.05
C THR A 142 -17.08 -7.56 -8.68
N PRO A 143 -16.25 -7.20 -9.68
CA PRO A 143 -15.07 -6.38 -9.44
C PRO A 143 -15.37 -5.05 -8.75
N LYS A 144 -16.54 -4.47 -9.03
CA LYS A 144 -17.01 -3.23 -8.41
C LYS A 144 -17.26 -3.41 -6.91
N SER A 145 -17.84 -4.52 -6.50
CA SER A 145 -18.06 -4.83 -5.07
C SER A 145 -16.74 -5.03 -4.33
N VAL A 146 -15.73 -5.65 -4.97
CA VAL A 146 -14.38 -5.78 -4.41
C VAL A 146 -13.79 -4.40 -4.15
N MET A 147 -13.85 -3.51 -5.16
CA MET A 147 -13.34 -2.15 -5.05
C MET A 147 -14.03 -1.37 -3.92
N GLN A 148 -15.36 -1.41 -3.84
CA GLN A 148 -16.12 -0.72 -2.80
C GLN A 148 -15.76 -1.22 -1.39
N MET A 149 -15.68 -2.55 -1.21
CA MET A 149 -15.30 -3.14 0.07
C MET A 149 -13.88 -2.76 0.47
N SER A 150 -12.94 -2.83 -0.48
CA SER A 150 -11.56 -2.43 -0.26
C SER A 150 -11.43 -0.96 0.13
N MET A 151 -12.13 -0.06 -0.56
CA MET A 151 -12.16 1.36 -0.24
C MET A 151 -12.76 1.63 1.14
N THR A 152 -13.83 0.93 1.52
CA THR A 152 -14.46 1.07 2.84
C THR A 152 -13.49 0.75 3.98
N VAL A 153 -12.55 -0.17 3.76
CA VAL A 153 -11.52 -0.54 4.74
C VAL A 153 -10.28 0.35 4.63
N LEU A 154 -9.76 0.56 3.40
CA LEU A 154 -8.52 1.30 3.19
C LEU A 154 -8.66 2.78 3.52
N PHE A 155 -9.81 3.39 3.25
CA PHE A 155 -10.01 4.81 3.48
C PHE A 155 -9.85 5.17 4.97
N PRO A 156 -10.57 4.55 5.93
CA PRO A 156 -10.35 4.80 7.35
C PRO A 156 -8.92 4.47 7.79
N LEU A 157 -8.36 3.33 7.36
CA LEU A 157 -7.01 2.94 7.73
C LEU A 157 -5.95 3.97 7.28
N THR A 158 -6.11 4.54 6.09
CA THR A 158 -5.14 5.49 5.54
C THR A 158 -5.31 6.89 6.12
N PHE A 159 -6.56 7.37 6.23
CA PHE A 159 -6.82 8.72 6.72
C PHE A 159 -6.75 8.85 8.24
N ALA A 160 -7.09 7.79 8.98
CA ALA A 160 -6.86 7.72 10.43
C ALA A 160 -5.49 7.09 10.72
N SER A 161 -4.44 7.68 10.17
CA SER A 161 -3.03 7.34 10.36
C SER A 161 -2.17 8.61 10.42
N ASN A 162 -0.89 8.48 10.63
CA ASN A 162 0.05 9.61 10.65
C ASN A 162 0.60 10.00 9.26
N VAL A 163 -0.11 9.66 8.19
CA VAL A 163 0.29 10.01 6.81
C VAL A 163 0.29 11.53 6.62
N PHE A 164 -0.77 12.22 7.04
CA PHE A 164 -0.99 13.65 6.76
C PHE A 164 -0.77 14.55 7.97
N VAL A 165 -1.08 14.06 9.17
CA VAL A 165 -1.16 14.85 10.40
C VAL A 165 -0.46 14.12 11.54
N ASP A 166 0.18 14.88 12.43
CA ASP A 166 0.80 14.33 13.63
C ASP A 166 -0.27 13.79 14.59
N PRO A 167 -0.16 12.53 15.05
CA PRO A 167 -1.12 11.93 15.98
C PRO A 167 -1.33 12.72 17.26
N SER A 168 -0.32 13.47 17.73
CA SER A 168 -0.39 14.27 18.96
C SER A 168 -1.46 15.36 18.90
N THR A 169 -1.86 15.77 17.70
CA THR A 169 -2.89 16.80 17.47
C THR A 169 -4.32 16.24 17.41
N MET A 170 -4.47 14.90 17.45
CA MET A 170 -5.75 14.22 17.32
C MET A 170 -6.43 14.00 18.67
N PRO A 171 -7.78 13.87 18.72
CA PRO A 171 -8.49 13.45 19.92
C PRO A 171 -8.03 12.07 20.41
N GLY A 172 -8.01 11.83 21.74
CA GLY A 172 -7.42 10.63 22.35
C GLY A 172 -7.97 9.29 21.82
N TRP A 173 -9.26 9.22 21.48
CA TRP A 173 -9.85 8.01 20.90
C TRP A 173 -9.33 7.71 19.48
N VAL A 174 -9.00 8.76 18.70
CA VAL A 174 -8.37 8.62 17.38
C VAL A 174 -6.93 8.19 17.55
N GLN A 175 -6.19 8.76 18.54
CA GLN A 175 -4.81 8.38 18.82
C GLN A 175 -4.71 6.88 19.12
N ALA A 176 -5.59 6.33 19.96
CA ALA A 176 -5.63 4.91 20.27
C ALA A 176 -5.81 4.02 19.01
N PHE A 177 -6.60 4.47 18.05
CA PHE A 177 -6.75 3.77 16.77
C PHE A 177 -5.48 3.89 15.91
N VAL A 178 -4.91 5.09 15.83
CA VAL A 178 -3.69 5.39 15.06
C VAL A 178 -2.51 4.58 15.59
N ASP A 179 -2.38 4.41 16.90
CA ASP A 179 -1.29 3.66 17.53
C ASP A 179 -1.28 2.17 17.17
N ILE A 180 -2.45 1.60 16.89
CA ILE A 180 -2.59 0.17 16.51
C ILE A 180 -2.55 0.02 14.98
N ASN A 181 -2.77 1.10 14.24
CA ASN A 181 -2.94 1.07 12.80
C ASN A 181 -1.65 0.66 12.07
N PRO A 182 -1.67 -0.42 11.27
CA PRO A 182 -0.48 -0.87 10.54
C PRO A 182 0.06 0.16 9.54
N ILE A 183 -0.80 1.04 9.00
CA ILE A 183 -0.39 2.11 8.09
C ILE A 183 0.45 3.16 8.84
N THR A 184 0.12 3.44 10.09
CA THR A 184 0.90 4.34 10.95
C THR A 184 2.31 3.80 11.17
N HIS A 185 2.43 2.51 11.56
CA HIS A 185 3.75 1.89 11.74
C HIS A 185 4.55 1.88 10.44
N LEU A 186 3.90 1.60 9.30
CA LEU A 186 4.56 1.61 7.99
C LEU A 186 5.05 3.00 7.61
N THR A 187 4.22 4.04 7.83
CA THR A 187 4.60 5.43 7.55
C THR A 187 5.74 5.89 8.45
N THR A 188 5.69 5.57 9.75
CA THR A 188 6.76 5.87 10.70
C THR A 188 8.06 5.18 10.31
N ALA A 189 8.01 3.89 9.97
CA ALA A 189 9.19 3.15 9.53
C ALA A 189 9.77 3.69 8.21
N ALA A 190 8.91 3.97 7.22
CA ALA A 190 9.34 4.53 5.93
C ALA A 190 9.97 5.91 6.10
N ARG A 191 9.34 6.78 6.92
CA ARG A 191 9.85 8.12 7.23
C ARG A 191 11.20 8.03 7.96
N GLY A 192 11.31 7.17 8.99
CA GLY A 192 12.55 6.95 9.73
C GLY A 192 13.70 6.44 8.85
N LEU A 193 13.43 5.46 7.98
CA LEU A 193 14.43 4.95 7.04
C LEU A 193 14.89 6.01 6.03
N MET A 194 13.97 6.80 5.48
CA MET A 194 14.31 7.85 4.50
C MET A 194 15.09 9.01 5.14
N HIS A 195 14.85 9.31 6.42
CA HIS A 195 15.55 10.38 7.13
C HIS A 195 16.74 9.93 7.98
N GLY A 196 17.12 8.64 7.89
CA GLY A 196 18.28 8.11 8.63
C GLY A 196 18.04 7.87 10.13
N ASN A 197 16.80 8.01 10.60
CA ASN A 197 16.37 7.79 11.98
C ASN A 197 15.51 6.50 12.08
N ALA A 198 16.06 5.39 11.61
CA ALA A 198 15.34 4.12 11.55
C ALA A 198 14.85 3.68 12.95
N ASP A 199 13.54 3.52 13.09
CA ASP A 199 12.91 2.96 14.29
C ASP A 199 12.76 1.43 14.14
N ALA A 200 13.56 0.68 14.86
CA ALA A 200 13.51 -0.77 14.86
C ALA A 200 12.15 -1.32 15.37
N GLY A 201 11.49 -0.60 16.29
CA GLY A 201 10.18 -0.97 16.81
C GLY A 201 9.10 -0.86 15.72
N ALA A 202 9.09 0.25 14.98
CA ALA A 202 8.15 0.45 13.86
C ALA A 202 8.39 -0.58 12.75
N ILE A 203 9.64 -0.84 12.37
CA ILE A 203 10.00 -1.85 11.37
C ILE A 203 9.54 -3.24 11.84
N GLY A 204 9.82 -3.61 13.09
CA GLY A 204 9.39 -4.88 13.69
C GLY A 204 7.87 -5.04 13.67
N SER A 205 7.13 -3.98 13.99
CA SER A 205 5.66 -3.96 13.95
C SER A 205 5.13 -4.19 12.52
N VAL A 206 5.72 -3.53 11.51
CA VAL A 206 5.36 -3.74 10.10
C VAL A 206 5.59 -5.17 9.66
N LEU A 207 6.73 -5.76 10.02
CA LEU A 207 7.04 -7.15 9.69
C LEU A 207 6.11 -8.13 10.41
N ALA A 208 5.76 -7.85 11.68
CA ALA A 208 4.80 -8.66 12.44
C ALA A 208 3.39 -8.60 11.81
N TRP A 209 2.91 -7.40 11.45
CA TRP A 209 1.65 -7.24 10.72
C TRP A 209 1.68 -7.98 9.38
N SER A 210 2.76 -7.83 8.61
CA SER A 210 2.94 -8.50 7.32
C SER A 210 2.90 -10.02 7.46
N ALA A 211 3.63 -10.56 8.43
CA ALA A 211 3.63 -11.99 8.72
C ALA A 211 2.24 -12.50 9.17
N GLY A 212 1.56 -11.75 10.04
CA GLY A 212 0.19 -12.05 10.49
C GLY A 212 -0.82 -12.07 9.35
N LEU A 213 -0.79 -11.05 8.47
CA LEU A 213 -1.65 -10.99 7.30
C LEU A 213 -1.43 -12.18 6.36
N VAL A 214 -0.19 -12.51 6.05
CA VAL A 214 0.12 -13.67 5.20
C VAL A 214 -0.27 -14.97 5.88
N ALA A 215 0.03 -15.16 7.17
CA ALA A 215 -0.29 -16.38 7.91
C ALA A 215 -1.80 -16.67 7.98
N VAL A 216 -2.62 -15.62 8.04
CA VAL A 216 -4.08 -15.75 8.09
C VAL A 216 -4.69 -15.83 6.69
N PHE A 217 -4.36 -14.87 5.82
CA PHE A 217 -5.07 -14.71 4.56
C PHE A 217 -4.53 -15.57 3.42
N ALA A 218 -3.24 -15.94 3.40
CA ALA A 218 -2.73 -16.83 2.36
C ALA A 218 -3.38 -18.23 2.42
N PRO A 219 -3.43 -18.92 3.57
CA PRO A 219 -4.11 -20.22 3.64
C PRO A 219 -5.63 -20.09 3.43
N LEU A 220 -6.25 -18.98 3.90
CA LEU A 220 -7.67 -18.72 3.66
C LEU A 220 -7.95 -18.59 2.16
N THR A 221 -7.19 -17.75 1.46
CA THR A 221 -7.29 -17.55 0.01
C THR A 221 -7.07 -18.86 -0.74
N MET A 222 -6.07 -19.66 -0.35
CA MET A 222 -5.81 -20.97 -0.96
C MET A 222 -6.96 -21.96 -0.77
N ARG A 223 -7.61 -21.95 0.41
CA ARG A 223 -8.79 -22.77 0.68
C ARG A 223 -9.99 -22.31 -0.15
N LEU A 224 -10.26 -21.02 -0.21
CA LEU A 224 -11.33 -20.45 -1.02
C LEU A 224 -11.13 -20.79 -2.50
N TYR A 225 -9.94 -20.54 -3.02
CA TYR A 225 -9.59 -20.84 -4.41
C TYR A 225 -9.75 -22.33 -4.77
N ARG A 226 -9.52 -23.23 -3.83
CA ARG A 226 -9.70 -24.67 -4.03
C ARG A 226 -11.16 -25.09 -4.00
N ASN A 227 -12.01 -24.37 -3.27
CA ASN A 227 -13.43 -24.67 -3.09
C ASN A 227 -14.34 -23.99 -4.13
N GLU A 228 -13.85 -23.07 -4.91
CA GLU A 228 -14.58 -22.54 -6.08
C GLU A 228 -14.61 -23.60 -7.17
N ARG A 229 -15.76 -24.29 -7.21
CA ARG A 229 -16.10 -25.31 -8.22
C ARG A 229 -16.96 -24.69 -9.32
#